data_ee22dbbdf90598a739f1ea0c23130e0c
#
_entry.id   ee22dbbdf90598a739f1ea0c23130e0c
#
_cell.length_a   1.000
_cell.length_b   1.000
_cell.length_c   1.000
_cell.angle_alpha   90.00
_cell.angle_beta   90.00
_cell.angle_gamma   90.00
#
_symmetry.space_group_name_H-M   'P 1'
#
loop_
_entity.id
_entity.type
_entity.pdbx_description
1 polymer ?
#
loop_
_entity_poly.entity_id
_entity_poly.type
_entity_poly.pdbx_seq_one_letter_code
_entity_poly.pdbx_strand_id
1 'polypeptide(L)'
;MIKASIGALLLAACATAFAQATPVGLWKTIDDDTKKEKSLVRVTESDGVLSGRIERLLDPASRPDAVCDKCTDARKDQPLAGLTIIENARRDADDPTVWTGGEITDPNNGKSYRLRLKPLDGGKTLQVRGYIGPFYRNQTWIRVE
;
A
#
# COMPACT_ATOMS: atom_id res chain seq x y z
N MET A 1 -21.94 64.65 -16.68
CA MET A 1 -22.14 63.21 -16.99
C MET A 1 -21.05 62.42 -16.30
N ILE A 2 -21.43 61.75 -15.22
CA ILE A 2 -20.48 60.92 -14.45
C ILE A 2 -20.70 59.45 -14.89
N LYS A 3 -19.71 58.88 -15.54
CA LYS A 3 -19.72 57.44 -15.90
C LYS A 3 -19.11 56.67 -14.73
N ALA A 4 -19.97 55.96 -13.98
CA ALA A 4 -19.54 55.03 -12.97
C ALA A 4 -19.16 53.71 -13.64
N SER A 5 -17.88 53.38 -13.65
CA SER A 5 -17.38 52.05 -14.07
C SER A 5 -17.44 51.14 -12.87
N ILE A 6 -18.37 50.17 -12.92
CA ILE A 6 -18.45 49.10 -11.95
C ILE A 6 -17.43 48.02 -12.34
N GLY A 7 -16.30 48.00 -11.67
CA GLY A 7 -15.33 46.93 -11.79
C GLY A 7 -15.85 45.66 -11.10
N ALA A 8 -16.20 44.67 -11.87
CA ALA A 8 -16.52 43.34 -11.34
C ALA A 8 -15.25 42.64 -10.85
N LEU A 9 -15.09 42.51 -9.55
CA LEU A 9 -14.00 41.77 -8.94
C LEU A 9 -14.39 40.30 -9.02
N LEU A 10 -13.81 39.56 -9.95
CA LEU A 10 -13.90 38.10 -10.05
C LEU A 10 -13.01 37.50 -8.94
N LEU A 11 -13.63 37.08 -7.84
CA LEU A 11 -12.98 36.20 -6.86
C LEU A 11 -12.81 34.84 -7.50
N ALA A 12 -11.61 34.51 -7.94
CA ALA A 12 -11.22 33.17 -8.28
C ALA A 12 -11.13 32.34 -6.99
N ALA A 13 -12.17 31.57 -6.68
CA ALA A 13 -12.13 30.59 -5.63
C ALA A 13 -11.18 29.47 -6.07
N CYS A 14 -9.94 29.46 -5.55
CA CYS A 14 -9.05 28.31 -5.63
C CYS A 14 -9.67 27.20 -4.79
N ALA A 15 -10.42 26.30 -5.42
CA ALA A 15 -10.82 25.05 -4.82
C ALA A 15 -9.55 24.20 -4.65
N THR A 16 -9.02 24.12 -3.43
CA THR A 16 -7.99 23.14 -3.09
C THR A 16 -8.63 21.76 -3.13
N ALA A 17 -8.43 21.04 -4.24
CA ALA A 17 -8.82 19.65 -4.35
C ALA A 17 -7.89 18.84 -3.41
N PHE A 18 -8.41 18.38 -2.28
CA PHE A 18 -7.72 17.40 -1.45
C PHE A 18 -7.73 16.08 -2.22
N ALA A 19 -6.55 15.67 -2.74
CA ALA A 19 -6.41 14.35 -3.31
C ALA A 19 -6.67 13.31 -2.23
N GLN A 20 -7.60 12.37 -2.48
CA GLN A 20 -7.88 11.28 -1.56
C GLN A 20 -6.63 10.41 -1.41
N ALA A 21 -6.27 10.04 -0.18
CA ALA A 21 -5.13 9.18 0.10
C ALA A 21 -5.28 7.82 -0.60
N THR A 22 -4.19 7.32 -1.16
CA THR A 22 -4.15 6.06 -1.91
C THR A 22 -3.05 5.16 -1.36
N PRO A 23 -3.19 3.82 -1.46
CA PRO A 23 -2.11 2.88 -1.16
C PRO A 23 -0.95 2.91 -2.14
N VAL A 24 -1.11 3.56 -3.30
CA VAL A 24 -0.02 3.67 -4.29
C VAL A 24 1.16 4.42 -3.71
N GLY A 25 2.36 3.88 -3.85
CA GLY A 25 3.60 4.49 -3.37
C GLY A 25 4.62 3.47 -2.86
N LEU A 26 5.64 3.98 -2.20
CA LEU A 26 6.68 3.17 -1.57
C LEU A 26 6.49 3.15 -0.06
N TRP A 27 6.46 1.95 0.49
CA TRP A 27 6.16 1.71 1.89
C TRP A 27 7.28 0.94 2.58
N LYS A 28 7.56 1.33 3.81
CA LYS A 28 8.45 0.60 4.70
C LYS A 28 7.63 -0.34 5.56
N THR A 29 7.94 -1.63 5.51
CA THR A 29 7.30 -2.63 6.36
C THR A 29 8.06 -2.80 7.66
N ILE A 30 7.32 -3.05 8.72
CA ILE A 30 7.86 -3.21 10.08
C ILE A 30 7.56 -4.63 10.54
N ASP A 31 8.56 -5.30 11.06
CA ASP A 31 8.41 -6.63 11.65
C ASP A 31 7.55 -6.56 12.92
N ASP A 32 6.55 -7.41 13.01
CA ASP A 32 5.58 -7.39 14.12
C ASP A 32 6.19 -7.75 15.46
N ASP A 33 7.17 -8.64 15.47
CA ASP A 33 7.78 -9.14 16.69
C ASP A 33 8.95 -8.28 17.15
N THR A 34 9.85 -7.93 16.22
CA THR A 34 11.07 -7.19 16.54
C THR A 34 10.89 -5.67 16.45
N LYS A 35 9.82 -5.20 15.80
CA LYS A 35 9.55 -3.78 15.50
C LYS A 35 10.61 -3.10 14.65
N LYS A 36 11.45 -3.88 13.98
CA LYS A 36 12.51 -3.38 13.08
C LYS A 36 11.99 -3.22 11.66
N GLU A 37 12.65 -2.36 10.91
CA GLU A 37 12.41 -2.19 9.49
C GLU A 37 12.78 -3.46 8.73
N LYS A 38 11.87 -3.95 7.89
CA LYS A 38 12.00 -5.25 7.22
C LYS A 38 12.27 -5.13 5.73
N SER A 39 11.46 -4.38 5.03
CA SER A 39 11.55 -4.23 3.59
C SER A 39 10.91 -2.93 3.09
N LEU A 40 11.23 -2.57 1.85
CA LEU A 40 10.49 -1.58 1.09
C LEU A 40 9.57 -2.32 0.12
N VAL A 41 8.30 -1.92 0.09
CA VAL A 41 7.28 -2.47 -0.81
C VAL A 41 6.72 -1.36 -1.67
N ARG A 42 6.82 -1.53 -2.99
CA ARG A 42 6.22 -0.63 -3.97
C ARG A 42 4.82 -1.12 -4.31
N VAL A 43 3.82 -0.28 -4.06
CA VAL A 43 2.44 -0.52 -4.47
C VAL A 43 2.15 0.30 -5.71
N THR A 44 1.67 -0.35 -6.76
CA THR A 44 1.33 0.24 -8.04
C THR A 44 -0.12 -0.07 -8.41
N GLU A 45 -0.68 0.73 -9.29
CA GLU A 45 -2.04 0.55 -9.80
C GLU A 45 -2.02 0.43 -11.32
N SER A 46 -2.79 -0.51 -11.86
CA SER A 46 -3.03 -0.68 -13.29
C SER A 46 -4.49 -1.04 -13.50
N ASP A 47 -5.23 -0.21 -14.25
CA ASP A 47 -6.67 -0.40 -14.52
C ASP A 47 -7.52 -0.60 -13.24
N GLY A 48 -7.22 0.16 -12.19
CA GLY A 48 -7.92 0.09 -10.91
C GLY A 48 -7.52 -1.07 -10.03
N VAL A 49 -6.52 -1.86 -10.41
CA VAL A 49 -6.03 -3.02 -9.66
C VAL A 49 -4.68 -2.71 -9.04
N LEU A 50 -4.57 -2.88 -7.72
CA LEU A 50 -3.31 -2.72 -7.00
C LEU A 50 -2.50 -4.01 -7.02
N SER A 51 -1.20 -3.83 -7.14
CA SER A 51 -0.21 -4.87 -6.90
C SER A 51 0.93 -4.30 -6.06
N GLY A 52 1.58 -5.14 -5.26
CA GLY A 52 2.66 -4.75 -4.38
C GLY A 52 3.85 -5.68 -4.51
N ARG A 53 5.05 -5.10 -4.52
CA ARG A 53 6.29 -5.81 -4.84
C ARG A 53 7.36 -5.41 -3.84
N ILE A 54 8.07 -6.39 -3.29
CA ILE A 54 9.25 -6.11 -2.47
C ILE A 54 10.31 -5.50 -3.39
N GLU A 55 10.69 -4.26 -3.11
CA GLU A 55 11.71 -3.55 -3.87
C GLU A 55 13.10 -3.76 -3.27
N ARG A 56 13.18 -3.79 -1.93
CA ARG A 56 14.44 -3.98 -1.22
C ARG A 56 14.22 -4.57 0.17
N LEU A 57 15.15 -5.40 0.62
CA LEU A 57 15.22 -5.89 2.00
C LEU A 57 16.02 -4.89 2.84
N LEU A 58 15.52 -4.56 4.03
CA LEU A 58 16.11 -3.59 4.96
C LEU A 58 16.74 -4.26 6.18
N ASP A 59 16.29 -5.46 6.54
CA ASP A 59 16.83 -6.19 7.69
C ASP A 59 18.28 -6.59 7.40
N PRO A 60 19.26 -6.12 8.22
CA PRO A 60 20.66 -6.49 8.04
C PRO A 60 20.95 -8.00 8.15
N ALA A 61 20.07 -8.75 8.83
CA ALA A 61 20.15 -10.20 8.93
C ALA A 61 19.68 -10.91 7.66
N SER A 62 18.96 -10.22 6.77
CA SER A 62 18.50 -10.77 5.50
C SER A 62 19.63 -10.83 4.50
N ARG A 63 19.82 -11.97 3.87
CA ARG A 63 20.79 -12.09 2.78
C ARG A 63 20.23 -11.40 1.53
N PRO A 64 21.08 -10.67 0.74
CA PRO A 64 20.64 -10.01 -0.49
C PRO A 64 20.06 -10.98 -1.53
N ASP A 65 20.49 -12.24 -1.51
CA ASP A 65 20.05 -13.32 -2.40
C ASP A 65 18.96 -14.21 -1.79
N ALA A 66 18.33 -13.77 -0.68
CA ALA A 66 17.26 -14.53 -0.06
C ALA A 66 16.10 -14.79 -1.03
N VAL A 67 15.54 -16.00 -0.95
CA VAL A 67 14.47 -16.49 -1.82
C VAL A 67 13.23 -16.86 -0.99
N CYS A 68 12.08 -16.96 -1.65
CA CYS A 68 10.87 -17.46 -0.99
C CYS A 68 10.89 -19.00 -0.95
N ASP A 69 11.61 -19.56 -0.02
CA ASP A 69 11.74 -21.01 0.14
C ASP A 69 10.47 -21.70 0.65
N LYS A 70 9.58 -20.95 1.29
CA LYS A 70 8.31 -21.44 1.81
C LYS A 70 7.09 -21.20 0.92
N CYS A 71 7.26 -20.42 -0.17
CA CYS A 71 6.22 -20.26 -1.17
C CYS A 71 5.91 -21.59 -1.85
N THR A 72 4.64 -21.82 -2.24
CA THR A 72 4.17 -23.08 -2.82
C THR A 72 3.69 -22.95 -4.26
N ASP A 73 3.61 -21.73 -4.79
CA ASP A 73 3.21 -21.43 -6.16
C ASP A 73 4.41 -21.04 -7.03
N ALA A 74 4.19 -20.29 -8.10
CA ALA A 74 5.26 -19.84 -9.02
C ALA A 74 6.34 -18.97 -8.33
N ARG A 75 6.09 -18.48 -7.11
CA ARG A 75 7.04 -17.71 -6.30
C ARG A 75 8.04 -18.59 -5.54
N LYS A 76 7.84 -19.91 -5.53
CA LYS A 76 8.76 -20.87 -4.88
C LYS A 76 10.19 -20.65 -5.35
N ASP A 77 11.09 -20.42 -4.39
CA ASP A 77 12.52 -20.18 -4.60
C ASP A 77 12.87 -18.96 -5.49
N GLN A 78 11.89 -18.07 -5.71
CA GLN A 78 12.15 -16.79 -6.37
C GLN A 78 12.79 -15.79 -5.42
N PRO A 79 13.63 -14.87 -5.89
CA PRO A 79 14.22 -13.84 -5.04
C PRO A 79 13.14 -13.04 -4.28
N LEU A 80 13.37 -12.75 -3.00
CA LEU A 80 12.51 -11.87 -2.22
C LEU A 80 12.53 -10.45 -2.77
N ALA A 81 13.69 -9.94 -3.17
CA ALA A 81 13.78 -8.68 -3.89
C ALA A 81 13.15 -8.84 -5.28
N GLY A 82 12.10 -8.08 -5.55
CA GLY A 82 11.31 -8.18 -6.77
C GLY A 82 10.06 -9.06 -6.66
N LEU A 83 9.86 -9.74 -5.52
CA LEU A 83 8.72 -10.63 -5.33
C LEU A 83 7.40 -9.86 -5.22
N THR A 84 6.41 -10.24 -5.99
CA THR A 84 5.05 -9.72 -5.86
C THR A 84 4.37 -10.39 -4.68
N ILE A 85 3.98 -9.57 -3.69
CA ILE A 85 3.34 -10.04 -2.45
C ILE A 85 1.90 -9.53 -2.29
N ILE A 86 1.49 -8.50 -3.03
CA ILE A 86 0.12 -8.01 -3.06
C ILE A 86 -0.40 -8.14 -4.49
N GLU A 87 -1.59 -8.72 -4.64
CA GLU A 87 -2.23 -8.90 -5.93
C GLU A 87 -3.74 -8.65 -5.84
N ASN A 88 -4.31 -8.15 -6.92
CA ASN A 88 -5.76 -8.09 -7.16
C ASN A 88 -6.57 -7.24 -6.18
N ALA A 89 -5.96 -6.30 -5.47
CA ALA A 89 -6.70 -5.39 -4.61
C ALA A 89 -7.37 -4.28 -5.42
N ARG A 90 -8.62 -3.99 -5.10
CA ARG A 90 -9.43 -2.94 -5.75
C ARG A 90 -10.05 -2.05 -4.71
N ARG A 91 -10.38 -0.82 -5.08
CA ARG A 91 -11.15 0.06 -4.21
C ARG A 91 -12.48 -0.61 -3.88
N ASP A 92 -12.85 -0.62 -2.60
CA ASP A 92 -14.09 -1.21 -2.14
C ASP A 92 -15.29 -0.40 -2.65
N ALA A 93 -16.35 -1.10 -3.12
CA ALA A 93 -17.53 -0.45 -3.68
C ALA A 93 -18.35 0.28 -2.60
N ASP A 94 -18.32 -0.19 -1.37
CA ASP A 94 -19.11 0.35 -0.26
C ASP A 94 -18.32 1.39 0.56
N ASP A 95 -16.98 1.26 0.61
CA ASP A 95 -16.10 2.19 1.34
C ASP A 95 -14.93 2.62 0.44
N PRO A 96 -14.98 3.82 -0.16
CA PRO A 96 -13.93 4.28 -1.08
C PRO A 96 -12.59 4.60 -0.41
N THR A 97 -12.51 4.51 0.93
CA THR A 97 -11.26 4.73 1.69
C THR A 97 -10.45 3.46 1.88
N VAL A 98 -10.97 2.30 1.46
CA VAL A 98 -10.32 1.01 1.59
C VAL A 98 -10.19 0.29 0.24
N TRP A 99 -9.21 -0.61 0.16
CA TRP A 99 -8.99 -1.51 -0.97
C TRP A 99 -9.07 -2.94 -0.47
N THR A 100 -9.83 -3.77 -1.17
CA THR A 100 -10.16 -5.15 -0.78
C THR A 100 -10.13 -6.09 -1.98
N GLY A 101 -10.53 -7.33 -1.78
CA GLY A 101 -10.71 -8.32 -2.85
C GLY A 101 -9.43 -8.94 -3.38
N GLY A 102 -8.27 -8.54 -2.82
CA GLY A 102 -6.98 -9.09 -3.18
C GLY A 102 -6.40 -9.99 -2.11
N GLU A 103 -5.16 -10.36 -2.32
CA GLU A 103 -4.39 -11.22 -1.43
C GLU A 103 -3.03 -10.62 -1.11
N ILE A 104 -2.53 -10.93 0.08
CA ILE A 104 -1.16 -10.67 0.49
C ILE A 104 -0.48 -11.99 0.83
N THR A 105 0.72 -12.19 0.30
CA THR A 105 1.56 -13.34 0.61
C THR A 105 2.62 -12.97 1.62
N ASP A 106 2.71 -13.75 2.70
CA ASP A 106 3.78 -13.63 3.68
C ASP A 106 4.93 -14.57 3.29
N PRO A 107 6.07 -14.05 2.85
CA PRO A 107 7.19 -14.90 2.46
C PRO A 107 7.83 -15.65 3.63
N ASN A 108 7.57 -15.25 4.88
CA ASN A 108 8.09 -15.95 6.06
C ASN A 108 7.45 -17.32 6.25
N ASN A 109 6.20 -17.49 5.84
CA ASN A 109 5.49 -18.77 5.94
C ASN A 109 4.98 -19.30 4.60
N GLY A 110 5.07 -18.53 3.53
CA GLY A 110 4.63 -18.88 2.19
C GLY A 110 3.11 -18.86 1.98
N LYS A 111 2.35 -18.38 2.96
CA LYS A 111 0.88 -18.37 2.91
C LYS A 111 0.34 -17.06 2.36
N SER A 112 -0.81 -17.14 1.70
CA SER A 112 -1.55 -15.99 1.18
C SER A 112 -2.83 -15.78 1.97
N TYR A 113 -3.16 -14.52 2.22
CA TYR A 113 -4.30 -14.10 3.03
C TYR A 113 -5.14 -13.09 2.26
N ARG A 114 -6.45 -13.11 2.44
CA ARG A 114 -7.31 -12.03 1.93
C ARG A 114 -6.87 -10.71 2.55
N LEU A 115 -6.89 -9.67 1.77
CA LEU A 115 -6.26 -8.39 2.07
C LEU A 115 -7.30 -7.27 2.22
N ARG A 116 -7.02 -6.35 3.16
CA ARG A 116 -7.63 -5.03 3.21
C ARG A 116 -6.54 -3.99 3.45
N LEU A 117 -6.53 -2.97 2.62
CA LEU A 117 -5.61 -1.83 2.74
C LEU A 117 -6.41 -0.58 3.08
N LYS A 118 -5.92 0.18 4.04
CA LYS A 118 -6.50 1.47 4.41
C LYS A 118 -5.41 2.51 4.69
N PRO A 119 -5.26 3.53 3.83
CA PRO A 119 -4.40 4.67 4.16
C PRO A 119 -4.93 5.41 5.37
N LEU A 120 -4.04 5.77 6.29
CA LEU A 120 -4.33 6.50 7.52
C LEU A 120 -3.41 7.73 7.61
N ASP A 121 -3.71 8.63 8.55
CA ASP A 121 -2.90 9.81 8.83
C ASP A 121 -2.59 10.65 7.59
N GLY A 122 -3.61 10.90 6.78
CA GLY A 122 -3.45 11.67 5.53
C GLY A 122 -2.58 10.97 4.48
N GLY A 123 -2.45 9.65 4.55
CA GLY A 123 -1.63 8.84 3.65
C GLY A 123 -0.21 8.61 4.14
N LYS A 124 0.14 9.03 5.34
CA LYS A 124 1.49 8.80 5.91
C LYS A 124 1.72 7.37 6.34
N THR A 125 0.67 6.66 6.69
CA THR A 125 0.69 5.25 7.08
C THR A 125 -0.32 4.45 6.28
N LEU A 126 -0.08 3.14 6.18
CA LEU A 126 -0.97 2.20 5.53
C LEU A 126 -1.27 1.07 6.50
N GLN A 127 -2.55 0.92 6.86
CA GLN A 127 -2.99 -0.26 7.58
C GLN A 127 -3.13 -1.41 6.59
N VAL A 128 -2.40 -2.47 6.82
CA VAL A 128 -2.41 -3.69 6.02
C VAL A 128 -3.02 -4.80 6.88
N ARG A 129 -4.18 -5.30 6.46
CA ARG A 129 -4.90 -6.35 7.17
C ARG A 129 -4.91 -7.63 6.35
N GLY A 130 -4.46 -8.72 6.95
CA GLY A 130 -4.60 -10.08 6.43
C GLY A 130 -5.65 -10.84 7.23
N TYR A 131 -6.56 -11.55 6.55
CA TYR A 131 -7.61 -12.34 7.18
C TYR A 131 -7.24 -13.81 7.23
N ILE A 132 -7.42 -14.42 8.41
CA ILE A 132 -7.22 -15.85 8.66
C ILE A 132 -8.56 -16.40 9.15
N GLY A 133 -9.39 -16.93 8.24
CA GLY A 133 -10.75 -17.32 8.58
C GLY A 133 -11.54 -16.15 9.17
N PRO A 134 -12.16 -16.28 10.37
CA PRO A 134 -12.90 -15.20 11.02
C PRO A 134 -11.99 -14.19 11.74
N PHE A 135 -10.68 -14.46 11.82
CA PHE A 135 -9.71 -13.62 12.49
C PHE A 135 -8.94 -12.76 11.49
N TYR A 136 -8.32 -11.69 11.99
CA TYR A 136 -7.45 -10.86 11.17
C TYR A 136 -6.24 -10.37 11.97
N ARG A 137 -5.21 -9.96 11.24
CA ARG A 137 -4.00 -9.35 11.77
C ARG A 137 -3.73 -8.05 11.02
N ASN A 138 -3.45 -6.98 11.75
CA ASN A 138 -3.08 -5.68 11.18
C ASN A 138 -1.59 -5.44 11.28
N GLN A 139 -1.02 -4.88 10.21
CA GLN A 139 0.29 -4.25 10.22
C GLN A 139 0.13 -2.78 9.85
N THR A 140 1.04 -1.95 10.32
CA THR A 140 1.13 -0.54 9.91
C THR A 140 2.43 -0.36 9.13
N TRP A 141 2.29 0.01 7.86
CA TRP A 141 3.43 0.34 7.02
C TRP A 141 3.60 1.86 6.97
N ILE A 142 4.82 2.33 6.80
CA ILE A 142 5.17 3.74 6.84
C ILE A 142 5.50 4.20 5.43
N ARG A 143 4.86 5.30 4.97
CA ARG A 143 5.11 5.85 3.65
C ARG A 143 6.52 6.42 3.55
N VAL A 144 7.23 6.05 2.49
CA VAL A 144 8.54 6.59 2.12
C VAL A 144 8.36 7.62 1.00
N GLU A 145 7.52 7.31 0.01
CA GLU A 145 7.16 8.21 -1.09
C GLU A 145 5.82 7.88 -1.78
#